data_092315d83d89dbf6f28fdba90cf5801e
#
_entry.id   092315d83d89dbf6f28fdba90cf5801e
#
_cell.length_a   1.000
_cell.length_b   1.000
_cell.length_c   1.000
_cell.angle_alpha   90.00
_cell.angle_beta   90.00
_cell.angle_gamma   90.00
#
_symmetry.space_group_name_H-M   'P 1'
#
loop_
_entity.id
_entity.type
_entity.pdbx_description
1 polymer ?
#
loop_
_entity_poly.entity_id
_entity_poly.type
_entity_poly.pdbx_seq_one_letter_code
_entity_poly.pdbx_strand_id
1 'polypeptide(L)'
;HVRNHASEGMKILEVGCGPGSFAETIREVELTCLDPSAEMLKICQKRVDAARTQFNEKPASYVQAIAEDIPLESNTFDRVFCLFSFRDFKDKKAGLEEIFRVLKPGGKLVICDAGKANKLHGLFGRLWMATFVQWTARIITKDPDHPWKWLAKTYTHYGTHRYYKSMMREIGYQNVRA
;
A
#
# COMPACT_ATOMS: atom_id res chain seq x y z
N HIS A 1 -4.08 -7.49 12.64
CA HIS A 1 -2.63 -7.28 12.84
C HIS A 1 -2.18 -5.87 12.47
N VAL A 2 -2.58 -5.35 11.31
CA VAL A 2 -2.13 -4.03 10.82
C VAL A 2 -2.62 -2.89 11.73
N ARG A 3 -3.85 -2.97 12.25
CA ARG A 3 -4.44 -1.94 13.15
C ARG A 3 -3.66 -1.74 14.44
N ASN A 4 -2.96 -2.76 14.93
CA ASN A 4 -2.15 -2.67 16.17
C ASN A 4 -0.92 -1.76 16.02
N HIS A 5 -0.67 -1.20 14.84
CA HIS A 5 0.42 -0.26 14.58
C HIS A 5 -0.04 1.21 14.59
N ALA A 6 -1.33 1.50 14.75
CA ALA A 6 -1.88 2.84 14.92
C ALA A 6 -2.20 3.05 16.42
N SER A 7 -1.85 4.20 16.95
CA SER A 7 -2.16 4.62 18.32
C SER A 7 -2.74 6.04 18.29
N GLU A 8 -3.50 6.39 19.32
CA GLU A 8 -4.14 7.70 19.45
C GLU A 8 -3.16 8.87 19.22
N GLY A 9 -3.61 9.86 18.45
CA GLY A 9 -2.86 11.08 18.15
C GLY A 9 -1.73 10.94 17.13
N MET A 10 -1.47 9.74 16.59
CA MET A 10 -0.46 9.55 15.55
C MET A 10 -0.84 10.20 14.23
N LYS A 11 0.17 10.73 13.52
CA LYS A 11 0.05 11.11 12.11
C LYS A 11 0.34 9.90 11.23
N ILE A 12 -0.65 9.51 10.44
CA ILE A 12 -0.59 8.32 9.60
C ILE A 12 -0.78 8.70 8.13
N LEU A 13 0.08 8.14 7.28
CA LEU A 13 -0.06 8.21 5.82
C LEU A 13 -0.37 6.80 5.28
N GLU A 14 -1.41 6.68 4.47
CA GLU A 14 -1.65 5.52 3.62
C GLU A 14 -1.26 5.82 2.18
N VAL A 15 -0.26 5.11 1.64
CA VAL A 15 0.25 5.27 0.27
C VAL A 15 -0.40 4.23 -0.63
N GLY A 16 -1.10 4.71 -1.68
CA GLY A 16 -1.93 3.89 -2.53
C GLY A 16 -3.19 3.43 -1.80
N CYS A 17 -3.92 4.37 -1.23
CA CYS A 17 -5.11 4.09 -0.41
C CYS A 17 -6.28 3.51 -1.22
N GLY A 18 -6.25 3.62 -2.55
CA GLY A 18 -7.32 3.17 -3.41
C GLY A 18 -8.68 3.72 -2.97
N PRO A 19 -9.73 2.87 -2.87
CA PRO A 19 -11.06 3.30 -2.45
C PRO A 19 -11.21 3.47 -0.92
N GLY A 20 -10.11 3.47 -0.14
CA GLY A 20 -10.12 3.76 1.28
C GLY A 20 -10.58 2.62 2.20
N SER A 21 -10.55 1.37 1.73
CA SER A 21 -11.06 0.22 2.50
C SER A 21 -10.33 -0.05 3.81
N PHE A 22 -9.06 0.32 3.90
CA PHE A 22 -8.31 0.25 5.15
C PHE A 22 -8.43 1.58 5.92
N ALA A 23 -8.29 2.72 5.25
CA ALA A 23 -8.40 4.05 5.83
C ALA A 23 -9.69 4.23 6.65
N GLU A 24 -10.84 3.73 6.14
CA GLU A 24 -12.12 3.80 6.85
C GLU A 24 -12.15 3.06 8.20
N THR A 25 -11.16 2.21 8.45
CA THR A 25 -11.08 1.39 9.67
C THR A 25 -10.13 1.93 10.72
N ILE A 26 -9.30 2.93 10.37
CA ILE A 26 -8.33 3.55 11.30
C ILE A 26 -9.04 4.66 12.08
N ARG A 27 -8.83 4.70 13.40
CA ARG A 27 -9.48 5.63 14.33
C ARG A 27 -8.46 6.37 15.17
N GLU A 28 -8.90 7.52 15.72
CA GLU A 28 -8.17 8.30 16.73
C GLU A 28 -6.80 8.81 16.26
N VAL A 29 -6.66 9.08 14.95
CA VAL A 29 -5.41 9.49 14.31
C VAL A 29 -5.61 10.67 13.37
N GLU A 30 -4.53 11.39 13.07
CA GLU A 30 -4.48 12.31 11.94
C GLU A 30 -4.14 11.51 10.67
N LEU A 31 -5.13 11.30 9.83
CA LEU A 31 -5.01 10.43 8.65
C LEU A 31 -4.81 11.25 7.37
N THR A 32 -3.82 10.85 6.57
CA THR A 32 -3.62 11.31 5.20
C THR A 32 -3.70 10.11 4.26
N CYS A 33 -4.51 10.22 3.22
CA CYS A 33 -4.68 9.22 2.16
C CYS A 33 -4.03 9.74 0.87
N LEU A 34 -3.14 8.96 0.28
CA LEU A 34 -2.45 9.29 -0.96
C LEU A 34 -2.72 8.22 -2.02
N ASP A 35 -3.14 8.64 -3.21
CA ASP A 35 -3.35 7.75 -4.37
C ASP A 35 -3.16 8.53 -5.68
N PRO A 36 -2.59 7.94 -6.73
CA PRO A 36 -2.44 8.61 -8.03
C PRO A 36 -3.77 8.80 -8.78
N SER A 37 -4.79 8.00 -8.49
CA SER A 37 -6.09 8.08 -9.15
C SER A 37 -7.04 9.03 -8.44
N ALA A 38 -7.42 10.11 -9.13
CA ALA A 38 -8.41 11.06 -8.63
C ALA A 38 -9.78 10.40 -8.38
N GLU A 39 -10.14 9.39 -9.18
CA GLU A 39 -11.38 8.64 -9.03
C GLU A 39 -11.36 7.82 -7.74
N MET A 40 -10.24 7.14 -7.46
CA MET A 40 -10.07 6.38 -6.21
C MET A 40 -10.11 7.30 -5.00
N LEU A 41 -9.44 8.46 -5.06
CA LEU A 41 -9.50 9.44 -3.97
C LEU A 41 -10.91 9.97 -3.70
N LYS A 42 -11.71 10.21 -4.72
CA LYS A 42 -13.13 10.62 -4.54
C LYS A 42 -13.94 9.54 -3.81
N ILE A 43 -13.74 8.26 -4.15
CA ILE A 43 -14.40 7.14 -3.48
C ILE A 43 -13.88 7.02 -2.05
N CYS A 44 -12.57 7.11 -1.85
CA CYS A 44 -11.90 7.08 -0.55
C CYS A 44 -12.45 8.18 0.36
N GLN A 45 -12.48 9.42 -0.12
CA GLN A 45 -12.98 10.58 0.64
C GLN A 45 -14.41 10.35 1.12
N LYS A 46 -15.32 9.99 0.20
CA LYS A 46 -16.72 9.72 0.57
C LYS A 46 -16.84 8.65 1.65
N ARG A 47 -16.06 7.56 1.54
CA ARG A 47 -16.09 6.44 2.48
C ARG A 47 -15.50 6.78 3.83
N VAL A 48 -14.29 7.35 3.81
CA VAL A 48 -13.54 7.68 5.03
C VAL A 48 -14.21 8.80 5.81
N ASP A 49 -14.66 9.87 5.14
CA ASP A 49 -15.32 10.99 5.81
C ASP A 49 -16.66 10.55 6.44
N ALA A 50 -17.43 9.68 5.78
CA ALA A 50 -18.63 9.11 6.37
C ALA A 50 -18.32 8.30 7.64
N ALA A 51 -17.27 7.47 7.60
CA ALA A 51 -16.85 6.68 8.75
C ALA A 51 -16.33 7.56 9.90
N ARG A 52 -15.53 8.60 9.59
CA ARG A 52 -14.98 9.52 10.59
C ARG A 52 -16.06 10.39 11.23
N THR A 53 -17.03 10.85 10.45
CA THR A 53 -18.20 11.60 10.96
C THR A 53 -19.00 10.74 11.95
N GLN A 54 -19.22 9.46 11.66
CA GLN A 54 -19.94 8.55 12.55
C GLN A 54 -19.27 8.44 13.94
N PHE A 55 -17.95 8.59 14.01
CA PHE A 55 -17.17 8.49 15.26
C PHE A 55 -16.71 9.86 15.78
N ASN A 56 -17.25 10.97 15.27
CA ASN A 56 -16.89 12.33 15.66
C ASN A 56 -15.38 12.64 15.58
N GLU A 57 -14.73 12.10 14.54
CA GLU A 57 -13.30 12.30 14.28
C GLU A 57 -13.06 13.45 13.29
N LYS A 58 -11.84 14.02 13.33
CA LYS A 58 -11.42 15.03 12.35
C LYS A 58 -11.41 14.44 10.95
N PRO A 59 -11.79 15.20 9.90
CA PRO A 59 -11.65 14.77 8.50
C PRO A 59 -10.23 14.30 8.18
N ALA A 60 -10.10 13.37 7.23
CA ALA A 60 -8.80 12.99 6.70
C ALA A 60 -8.33 14.00 5.63
N SER A 61 -7.02 14.00 5.35
CA SER A 61 -6.44 14.72 4.22
C SER A 61 -6.31 13.79 3.01
N TYR A 62 -6.49 14.32 1.80
CA TYR A 62 -6.43 13.55 0.55
C TYR A 62 -5.43 14.18 -0.40
N VAL A 63 -4.47 13.41 -0.90
CA VAL A 63 -3.37 13.88 -1.73
C VAL A 63 -3.30 13.05 -3.01
N GLN A 64 -3.43 13.69 -4.16
CA GLN A 64 -3.23 13.04 -5.44
C GLN A 64 -1.75 13.09 -5.81
N ALA A 65 -1.05 11.96 -5.67
CA ALA A 65 0.37 11.82 -5.98
C ALA A 65 0.76 10.35 -6.19
N ILE A 66 1.94 10.14 -6.78
CA ILE A 66 2.58 8.82 -6.84
C ILE A 66 3.49 8.63 -5.62
N ALA A 67 3.82 7.39 -5.31
CA ALA A 67 4.68 7.06 -4.17
C ALA A 67 6.14 7.54 -4.35
N GLU A 68 6.56 7.70 -5.59
CA GLU A 68 7.89 8.15 -6.00
C GLU A 68 8.10 9.67 -5.90
N ASP A 69 7.02 10.42 -5.66
CA ASP A 69 7.05 11.90 -5.52
C ASP A 69 5.92 12.31 -4.58
N ILE A 70 6.19 12.27 -3.28
CA ILE A 70 5.20 12.57 -2.22
C ILE A 70 5.28 14.07 -1.87
N PRO A 71 4.27 14.90 -2.23
CA PRO A 71 4.29 16.36 -2.00
C PRO A 71 3.93 16.71 -0.55
N LEU A 72 4.60 16.05 0.40
CA LEU A 72 4.41 16.23 1.84
C LEU A 72 5.76 16.45 2.51
N GLU A 73 5.75 17.15 3.65
CA GLU A 73 6.96 17.51 4.37
C GLU A 73 7.70 16.29 4.95
N SER A 74 9.03 16.40 5.01
CA SER A 74 9.88 15.39 5.65
C SER A 74 9.57 15.26 7.14
N ASN A 75 9.84 14.09 7.73
CA ASN A 75 9.72 13.84 9.16
C ASN A 75 8.33 14.18 9.74
N THR A 76 7.27 13.90 9.01
CA THR A 76 5.90 14.27 9.38
C THR A 76 5.12 13.12 10.02
N PHE A 77 5.29 11.89 9.51
CA PHE A 77 4.42 10.77 9.87
C PHE A 77 5.05 9.82 10.88
N ASP A 78 4.24 9.38 11.84
CA ASP A 78 4.63 8.35 12.81
C ASP A 78 4.55 6.96 12.22
N ARG A 79 3.60 6.77 11.27
CA ARG A 79 3.40 5.51 10.53
C ARG A 79 3.08 5.79 9.07
N VAL A 80 3.61 4.94 8.22
CA VAL A 80 3.18 4.85 6.81
C VAL A 80 2.69 3.44 6.55
N PHE A 81 1.52 3.32 5.96
CA PHE A 81 0.94 2.07 5.50
C PHE A 81 0.96 2.02 3.98
N CYS A 82 1.33 0.86 3.45
CA CYS A 82 1.32 0.56 2.03
C CYS A 82 0.68 -0.83 1.87
N LEU A 83 -0.63 -0.86 1.59
CA LEU A 83 -1.42 -2.10 1.59
C LEU A 83 -1.88 -2.42 0.18
N PHE A 84 -1.36 -3.52 -0.38
CA PHE A 84 -1.65 -4.01 -1.73
C PHE A 84 -1.34 -3.02 -2.86
N SER A 85 -0.50 -2.00 -2.60
CA SER A 85 -0.12 -0.96 -3.55
C SER A 85 1.37 -0.96 -3.89
N PHE A 86 2.23 -1.52 -3.03
CA PHE A 86 3.69 -1.51 -3.24
C PHE A 86 4.12 -2.21 -4.54
N ARG A 87 3.42 -3.26 -4.97
CA ARG A 87 3.70 -3.94 -6.24
C ARG A 87 3.50 -3.03 -7.46
N ASP A 88 2.65 -2.01 -7.34
CA ASP A 88 2.27 -1.12 -8.45
C ASP A 88 3.18 0.11 -8.58
N PHE A 89 4.08 0.37 -7.62
CA PHE A 89 5.11 1.41 -7.75
C PHE A 89 5.96 1.16 -8.99
N LYS A 90 6.21 2.19 -9.78
CA LYS A 90 7.06 2.12 -10.98
C LYS A 90 8.52 1.93 -10.60
N ASP A 91 9.02 2.77 -9.69
CA ASP A 91 10.33 2.66 -9.07
C ASP A 91 10.18 2.42 -7.57
N LYS A 92 10.37 1.19 -7.16
CA LYS A 92 10.21 0.78 -5.75
C LYS A 92 11.25 1.40 -4.83
N LYS A 93 12.46 1.69 -5.37
CA LYS A 93 13.51 2.33 -4.58
C LYS A 93 13.15 3.78 -4.32
N ALA A 94 12.80 4.54 -5.36
CA ALA A 94 12.37 5.93 -5.22
C ALA A 94 11.16 6.07 -4.29
N GLY A 95 10.14 5.20 -4.43
CA GLY A 95 9.00 5.20 -3.53
C GLY A 95 9.36 4.90 -2.06
N LEU A 96 10.29 3.97 -1.83
CA LEU A 96 10.77 3.70 -0.47
C LEU A 96 11.61 4.86 0.09
N GLU A 97 12.41 5.54 -0.73
CA GLU A 97 13.19 6.73 -0.33
C GLU A 97 12.26 7.88 0.06
N GLU A 98 11.19 8.14 -0.71
CA GLU A 98 10.19 9.15 -0.39
C GLU A 98 9.41 8.80 0.89
N ILE A 99 8.98 7.55 1.05
CA ILE A 99 8.34 7.09 2.29
C ILE A 99 9.30 7.25 3.49
N PHE A 100 10.58 6.95 3.32
CA PHE A 100 11.59 7.14 4.37
C PHE A 100 11.75 8.62 4.73
N ARG A 101 11.75 9.50 3.74
CA ARG A 101 11.85 10.95 3.92
C ARG A 101 10.70 11.51 4.75
N VAL A 102 9.47 11.10 4.47
CA VAL A 102 8.29 11.63 5.16
C VAL A 102 8.07 11.01 6.54
N LEU A 103 8.69 9.86 6.83
CA LEU A 103 8.66 9.24 8.17
C LEU A 103 9.49 10.05 9.17
N LYS A 104 8.97 10.23 10.37
CA LYS A 104 9.74 10.75 11.52
C LYS A 104 10.89 9.80 11.88
N PRO A 105 11.97 10.30 12.51
CA PRO A 105 12.93 9.43 13.18
C PRO A 105 12.20 8.46 14.14
N GLY A 106 12.45 7.17 13.99
CA GLY A 106 11.74 6.11 14.75
C GLY A 106 10.33 5.78 14.26
N GLY A 107 9.84 6.46 13.22
CA GLY A 107 8.61 6.12 12.54
C GLY A 107 8.68 4.73 11.89
N LYS A 108 7.53 4.13 11.56
CA LYS A 108 7.49 2.77 11.02
C LYS A 108 6.73 2.71 9.70
N LEU A 109 7.31 1.99 8.73
CA LEU A 109 6.63 1.58 7.50
C LEU A 109 6.05 0.17 7.68
N VAL A 110 4.80 -0.01 7.28
CA VAL A 110 4.11 -1.30 7.24
C VAL A 110 3.70 -1.57 5.80
N ILE A 111 4.29 -2.59 5.19
CA ILE A 111 3.92 -3.06 3.85
C ILE A 111 3.20 -4.40 3.98
N CYS A 112 2.02 -4.51 3.39
CA CYS A 112 1.31 -5.76 3.20
C CYS A 112 1.00 -5.93 1.71
N ASP A 113 1.63 -6.91 1.08
CA ASP A 113 1.43 -7.18 -0.35
C ASP A 113 1.62 -8.67 -0.66
N ALA A 114 1.18 -9.08 -1.86
CA ALA A 114 1.36 -10.44 -2.35
C ALA A 114 2.84 -10.71 -2.66
N GLY A 115 3.58 -11.16 -1.64
CA GLY A 115 5.02 -11.37 -1.72
C GLY A 115 5.42 -12.76 -2.22
N LYS A 116 6.68 -12.88 -2.66
CA LYS A 116 7.33 -14.16 -2.97
C LYS A 116 8.26 -14.53 -1.82
N ALA A 117 7.97 -15.63 -1.13
CA ALA A 117 8.83 -16.12 -0.06
C ALA A 117 10.23 -16.52 -0.57
N ASN A 118 10.30 -17.18 -1.71
CA ASN A 118 11.54 -17.56 -2.40
C ASN A 118 11.29 -17.73 -3.92
N LYS A 119 12.36 -18.03 -4.68
CA LYS A 119 12.27 -18.21 -6.14
C LYS A 119 11.35 -19.37 -6.54
N LEU A 120 11.36 -20.47 -5.79
CA LEU A 120 10.54 -21.65 -6.07
C LEU A 120 9.05 -21.36 -5.85
N HIS A 121 8.69 -20.74 -4.72
CA HIS A 121 7.33 -20.23 -4.48
C HIS A 121 6.89 -19.24 -5.57
N GLY A 122 7.80 -18.38 -6.02
CA GLY A 122 7.55 -17.47 -7.13
C GLY A 122 7.22 -18.17 -8.43
N LEU A 123 7.89 -19.29 -8.74
CA LEU A 123 7.61 -20.10 -9.93
C LEU A 123 6.22 -20.77 -9.86
N PHE A 124 5.91 -21.44 -8.75
CA PHE A 124 4.58 -22.03 -8.54
C PHE A 124 3.47 -20.98 -8.53
N GLY A 125 3.67 -19.86 -7.86
CA GLY A 125 2.71 -18.75 -7.86
C GLY A 125 2.46 -18.17 -9.25
N ARG A 126 3.50 -18.04 -10.08
CA ARG A 126 3.36 -17.61 -11.48
C ARG A 126 2.52 -18.61 -12.29
N LEU A 127 2.81 -19.91 -12.18
CA LEU A 127 2.06 -20.95 -12.89
C LEU A 127 0.58 -20.94 -12.46
N TRP A 128 0.34 -20.90 -11.15
CA TRP A 128 -1.01 -20.81 -10.57
C TRP A 128 -1.78 -19.58 -11.04
N MET A 129 -1.14 -18.40 -10.99
CA MET A 129 -1.74 -17.15 -11.42
C MET A 129 -1.99 -17.11 -12.94
N ALA A 130 -1.08 -17.69 -13.74
CA ALA A 130 -1.19 -17.70 -15.20
C ALA A 130 -2.22 -18.72 -15.72
N THR A 131 -2.54 -19.75 -14.96
CA THR A 131 -3.44 -20.84 -15.38
C THR A 131 -4.74 -20.82 -14.61
N PHE A 132 -4.72 -21.28 -13.37
CA PHE A 132 -5.93 -21.51 -12.57
C PHE A 132 -6.70 -20.21 -12.26
N VAL A 133 -5.99 -19.16 -11.84
CA VAL A 133 -6.63 -17.88 -11.51
C VAL A 133 -7.24 -17.24 -12.76
N GLN A 134 -6.55 -17.30 -13.90
CA GLN A 134 -7.10 -16.75 -15.16
C GLN A 134 -8.31 -17.56 -15.64
N TRP A 135 -8.26 -18.88 -15.50
CA TRP A 135 -9.38 -19.75 -15.90
C TRP A 135 -10.61 -19.52 -15.02
N THR A 136 -10.46 -19.52 -13.70
CA THR A 136 -11.57 -19.25 -12.76
C THR A 136 -12.12 -17.83 -12.91
N ALA A 137 -11.25 -16.83 -13.08
CA ALA A 137 -11.68 -15.45 -13.29
C ALA A 137 -12.53 -15.29 -14.55
N ARG A 138 -12.16 -15.93 -15.68
CA ARG A 138 -12.96 -15.90 -16.91
C ARG A 138 -14.35 -16.51 -16.72
N ILE A 139 -14.45 -17.59 -15.95
CA ILE A 139 -15.76 -18.24 -15.66
C ILE A 139 -16.64 -17.34 -14.80
N ILE A 140 -16.07 -16.71 -13.78
CA ILE A 140 -16.81 -15.89 -12.80
C ILE A 140 -17.22 -14.54 -13.40
N THR A 141 -16.27 -13.84 -14.03
CA THR A 141 -16.51 -12.47 -14.52
C THR A 141 -17.16 -12.44 -15.91
N LYS A 142 -17.03 -13.52 -16.68
CA LYS A 142 -17.40 -13.60 -18.12
C LYS A 142 -16.75 -12.50 -18.96
N ASP A 143 -15.71 -11.85 -18.43
CA ASP A 143 -14.97 -10.77 -19.06
C ASP A 143 -13.54 -11.23 -19.38
N PRO A 144 -13.12 -11.21 -20.67
CA PRO A 144 -11.76 -11.56 -21.05
C PRO A 144 -10.71 -10.57 -20.53
N ASP A 145 -11.09 -9.34 -20.17
CA ASP A 145 -10.20 -8.28 -19.69
C ASP A 145 -10.33 -8.01 -18.17
N HIS A 146 -10.72 -9.02 -17.41
CA HIS A 146 -10.90 -8.96 -15.97
C HIS A 146 -9.66 -8.47 -15.20
N PRO A 147 -9.85 -7.80 -14.02
CA PRO A 147 -8.75 -7.18 -13.24
C PRO A 147 -7.63 -8.12 -12.81
N TRP A 148 -7.92 -9.42 -12.69
CA TRP A 148 -6.94 -10.44 -12.30
C TRP A 148 -5.79 -10.64 -13.29
N LYS A 149 -5.93 -10.19 -14.55
CA LYS A 149 -4.81 -10.14 -15.51
C LYS A 149 -3.71 -9.19 -15.05
N TRP A 150 -4.11 -8.03 -14.50
CA TRP A 150 -3.16 -7.06 -13.97
C TRP A 150 -2.41 -7.61 -12.76
N LEU A 151 -3.11 -8.27 -11.86
CA LEU A 151 -2.50 -8.93 -10.70
C LEU A 151 -1.46 -9.98 -11.13
N ALA A 152 -1.77 -10.81 -12.12
CA ALA A 152 -0.82 -11.80 -12.64
C ALA A 152 0.42 -11.13 -13.26
N LYS A 153 0.25 -10.03 -13.99
CA LYS A 153 1.34 -9.26 -14.60
C LYS A 153 2.24 -8.63 -13.52
N THR A 154 1.67 -7.94 -12.54
CA THR A 154 2.46 -7.28 -11.48
C THR A 154 3.15 -8.31 -10.58
N TYR A 155 2.50 -9.45 -10.27
CA TYR A 155 3.11 -10.52 -9.50
C TYR A 155 4.37 -11.10 -10.16
N THR A 156 4.43 -11.20 -11.50
CA THR A 156 5.62 -11.73 -12.19
C THR A 156 6.86 -10.87 -11.98
N HIS A 157 6.70 -9.56 -11.94
CA HIS A 157 7.79 -8.60 -11.77
C HIS A 157 8.12 -8.27 -10.31
N TYR A 158 7.32 -8.77 -9.37
CA TYR A 158 7.54 -8.54 -7.94
C TYR A 158 8.75 -9.34 -7.43
N GLY A 159 9.63 -8.69 -6.69
CA GLY A 159 10.81 -9.29 -6.09
C GLY A 159 10.50 -10.19 -4.89
N THR A 160 11.52 -10.87 -4.35
CA THR A 160 11.39 -11.58 -3.08
C THR A 160 11.45 -10.61 -1.91
N HIS A 161 10.89 -10.99 -0.76
CA HIS A 161 10.99 -10.18 0.45
C HIS A 161 12.44 -9.97 0.90
N ARG A 162 13.36 -10.92 0.61
CA ARG A 162 14.80 -10.76 0.87
C ARG A 162 15.39 -9.60 0.06
N TYR A 163 15.01 -9.48 -1.22
CA TYR A 163 15.45 -8.39 -2.10
C TYR A 163 15.01 -7.04 -1.56
N TYR A 164 13.73 -6.89 -1.21
CA TYR A 164 13.22 -5.62 -0.67
C TYR A 164 13.77 -5.30 0.72
N LYS A 165 14.03 -6.29 1.56
CA LYS A 165 14.72 -6.07 2.84
C LYS A 165 16.14 -5.50 2.65
N SER A 166 16.89 -5.98 1.65
CA SER A 166 18.21 -5.42 1.32
C SER A 166 18.10 -3.97 0.91
N MET A 167 17.23 -3.69 -0.06
CA MET A 167 16.96 -2.34 -0.56
C MET A 167 16.55 -1.37 0.57
N MET A 168 15.64 -1.77 1.45
CA MET A 168 15.24 -0.93 2.58
C MET A 168 16.39 -0.62 3.54
N ARG A 169 17.26 -1.60 3.82
CA ARG A 169 18.45 -1.38 4.65
C ARG A 169 19.44 -0.43 4.01
N GLU A 170 19.64 -0.53 2.71
CA GLU A 170 20.50 0.39 1.94
C GLU A 170 19.99 1.84 1.98
N ILE A 171 18.66 2.04 2.01
CA ILE A 171 18.02 3.36 2.17
C ILE A 171 18.20 3.91 3.60
N GLY A 172 18.34 3.04 4.60
CA GLY A 172 18.50 3.44 6.00
C GLY A 172 17.44 2.91 6.98
N TYR A 173 16.48 2.13 6.48
CA TYR A 173 15.47 1.51 7.35
C TYR A 173 16.12 0.53 8.33
N GLN A 174 15.77 0.65 9.61
CA GLN A 174 16.25 -0.22 10.67
C GLN A 174 15.21 -1.27 11.06
N ASN A 175 15.65 -2.38 11.68
CA ASN A 175 14.78 -3.45 12.20
C ASN A 175 13.81 -4.03 11.16
N VAL A 176 14.24 -4.14 9.89
CA VAL A 176 13.40 -4.64 8.79
C VAL A 176 13.07 -6.13 9.01
N ARG A 177 11.79 -6.43 9.24
CA ARG A 177 11.24 -7.77 9.44
C ARG A 177 10.30 -8.14 8.28
N ALA A 178 10.11 -9.42 8.01
CA ALA A 178 9.10 -9.96 7.10
C ALA A 178 8.82 -11.42 7.47
#